data_aabcb1832818f2dd20b3cebc77fc284e
#
_entry.id   aabcb1832818f2dd20b3cebc77fc284e
#
_cell.length_a   1.000
_cell.length_b   1.000
_cell.length_c   1.000
_cell.angle_alpha   90.00
_cell.angle_beta   90.00
_cell.angle_gamma   90.00
#
_symmetry.space_group_name_H-M   'P 1'
#
loop_
_entity.id
_entity.type
_entity.pdbx_description
1 polymer ?
#
loop_
_entity_poly.entity_id
_entity_poly.type
_entity_poly.pdbx_seq_one_letter_code
_entity_poly.pdbx_strand_id
1 'polypeptide(L)'
;MATKSVAVPIAVPLATPERSQWQMALERFRAHRPAVIGLFVLVMLSLLCAAAPLVSPYDPDRTRLLELYEPPSLTHPFGTDDLGRDLATRILYGGRVSLSVGLLAVTVAVSIGTLVGVLAGYYGRWIDSLLMRFVDMMYSFPRLFLLILFGVFFKGMTIGVIVIVLGLLSWMTTSRLVRATFLSLKNREFVEAARCIGASDRRIIVRHILPNSLAPIIVAATLGVAAAIIAESTLSFLGLGIQPPTPSWGNMLNHATTDMAKAPWIAIFPGFFIFLAVVSINFIGDGLRDALDPRHVVHSSH
;
A
#
# COMPACT_ATOMS: atom_id res chain seq x y z
N MET A 1 -59.37 -5.65 49.51
CA MET A 1 -58.98 -6.02 48.13
C MET A 1 -57.49 -5.92 48.07
N ALA A 2 -56.80 -7.06 48.00
CA ALA A 2 -55.34 -7.12 47.96
C ALA A 2 -54.91 -7.25 46.46
N THR A 3 -54.25 -6.25 45.92
CA THR A 3 -53.67 -6.24 44.57
C THR A 3 -52.42 -7.16 44.57
N LYS A 4 -52.52 -8.32 43.93
CA LYS A 4 -51.36 -9.18 43.62
C LYS A 4 -50.47 -8.48 42.57
N SER A 5 -49.30 -8.03 43.02
CA SER A 5 -48.21 -7.60 42.12
C SER A 5 -47.70 -8.82 41.38
N VAL A 6 -47.94 -8.90 40.06
CA VAL A 6 -47.36 -9.89 39.14
C VAL A 6 -45.96 -9.39 38.77
N ALA A 7 -44.93 -9.99 39.38
CA ALA A 7 -43.53 -9.75 38.96
C ALA A 7 -43.34 -10.38 37.59
N VAL A 8 -43.19 -9.53 36.57
CA VAL A 8 -42.76 -9.97 35.21
C VAL A 8 -41.28 -10.35 35.30
N PRO A 9 -40.89 -11.59 34.98
CA PRO A 9 -39.47 -11.95 34.95
C PRO A 9 -38.77 -11.18 33.85
N ILE A 10 -37.86 -10.30 34.22
CA ILE A 10 -36.93 -9.64 33.29
C ILE A 10 -35.99 -10.75 32.78
N ALA A 11 -36.29 -11.29 31.59
CA ALA A 11 -35.36 -12.17 30.90
C ALA A 11 -34.07 -11.37 30.59
N VAL A 12 -33.03 -11.61 31.38
CA VAL A 12 -31.67 -11.10 31.07
C VAL A 12 -31.25 -11.75 29.78
N PRO A 13 -31.00 -11.02 28.69
CA PRO A 13 -30.53 -11.63 27.45
C PRO A 13 -29.20 -12.32 27.76
N LEU A 14 -29.12 -13.62 27.45
CA LEU A 14 -27.87 -14.37 27.53
C LEU A 14 -26.82 -13.57 26.73
N ALA A 15 -25.75 -13.11 27.39
CA ALA A 15 -24.67 -12.38 26.77
C ALA A 15 -24.13 -13.20 25.60
N THR A 16 -24.44 -12.81 24.39
CA THR A 16 -23.80 -13.36 23.20
C THR A 16 -22.29 -13.16 23.38
N PRO A 17 -21.44 -14.18 23.09
CA PRO A 17 -20.00 -14.05 23.25
C PRO A 17 -19.52 -12.82 22.49
N GLU A 18 -18.87 -11.87 23.18
CA GLU A 18 -18.33 -10.67 22.55
C GLU A 18 -17.33 -11.06 21.46
N ARG A 19 -17.72 -10.88 20.21
CA ARG A 19 -16.85 -11.15 19.07
C ARG A 19 -15.72 -10.13 19.08
N SER A 20 -14.48 -10.60 18.93
CA SER A 20 -13.32 -9.71 18.80
C SER A 20 -13.51 -8.75 17.61
N GLN A 21 -13.09 -7.49 17.77
CA GLN A 21 -13.13 -6.50 16.69
C GLN A 21 -12.46 -7.00 15.40
N TRP A 22 -11.38 -7.76 15.53
CA TRP A 22 -10.68 -8.36 14.39
C TRP A 22 -11.47 -9.47 13.70
N GLN A 23 -12.26 -10.25 14.45
CA GLN A 23 -13.14 -11.26 13.86
C GLN A 23 -14.26 -10.61 13.04
N MET A 24 -14.88 -9.56 13.58
CA MET A 24 -15.89 -8.77 12.85
C MET A 24 -15.32 -8.11 11.61
N ALA A 25 -14.11 -7.54 11.70
CA ALA A 25 -13.42 -6.95 10.55
C ALA A 25 -13.13 -8.00 9.47
N LEU A 26 -12.69 -9.20 9.85
CA LEU A 26 -12.43 -10.28 8.91
C LEU A 26 -13.72 -10.79 8.22
N GLU A 27 -14.82 -10.94 8.96
CA GLU A 27 -16.12 -11.31 8.40
C GLU A 27 -16.60 -10.28 7.38
N ARG A 28 -16.50 -8.98 7.69
CA ARG A 28 -16.87 -7.88 6.78
C ARG A 28 -15.97 -7.86 5.55
N PHE A 29 -14.66 -7.99 5.73
CA PHE A 29 -13.73 -8.04 4.61
C PHE A 29 -14.07 -9.20 3.66
N ARG A 30 -14.37 -10.39 4.19
CA ARG A 30 -14.79 -11.55 3.40
C ARG A 30 -16.12 -11.34 2.67
N ALA A 31 -17.01 -10.54 3.23
CA ALA A 31 -18.27 -10.18 2.58
C ALA A 31 -18.08 -9.17 1.42
N HIS A 32 -16.98 -8.42 1.41
CA HIS A 32 -16.67 -7.44 0.38
C HIS A 32 -16.03 -8.13 -0.85
N ARG A 33 -16.86 -8.59 -1.78
CA ARG A 33 -16.45 -9.40 -2.95
C ARG A 33 -15.29 -8.78 -3.75
N PRO A 34 -15.30 -7.47 -4.12
CA PRO A 34 -14.18 -6.89 -4.85
C PRO A 34 -12.84 -7.00 -4.11
N ALA A 35 -12.84 -6.81 -2.79
CA ALA A 35 -11.62 -6.93 -1.97
C ALA A 35 -11.07 -8.36 -1.95
N VAL A 36 -11.95 -9.36 -1.86
CA VAL A 36 -11.55 -10.78 -1.89
C VAL A 36 -10.98 -11.14 -3.27
N ILE A 37 -11.62 -10.69 -4.36
CA ILE A 37 -11.10 -10.90 -5.72
C ILE A 37 -9.75 -10.19 -5.88
N GLY A 38 -9.62 -8.93 -5.46
CA GLY A 38 -8.38 -8.18 -5.51
C GLY A 38 -7.26 -8.86 -4.72
N LEU A 39 -7.57 -9.37 -3.52
CA LEU A 39 -6.61 -10.13 -2.71
C LEU A 39 -6.15 -11.40 -3.43
N PHE A 40 -7.08 -12.17 -3.98
CA PHE A 40 -6.77 -13.38 -4.73
C PHE A 40 -5.86 -13.06 -5.93
N VAL A 41 -6.22 -12.05 -6.73
CA VAL A 41 -5.43 -11.64 -7.90
C VAL A 41 -4.03 -11.17 -7.50
N LEU A 42 -3.94 -10.32 -6.45
CA LEU A 42 -2.65 -9.81 -5.98
C LEU A 42 -1.76 -10.92 -5.43
N VAL A 43 -2.31 -11.86 -4.67
CA VAL A 43 -1.57 -13.02 -4.14
C VAL A 43 -1.09 -13.91 -5.28
N MET A 44 -1.95 -14.25 -6.25
CA MET A 44 -1.58 -15.05 -7.42
C MET A 44 -0.48 -14.37 -8.22
N LEU A 45 -0.62 -13.07 -8.49
CA LEU A 45 0.38 -12.28 -9.19
C LEU A 45 1.72 -12.27 -8.43
N SER A 46 1.69 -12.03 -7.13
CA SER A 46 2.89 -12.02 -6.29
C SER A 46 3.57 -13.39 -6.25
N LEU A 47 2.81 -14.47 -6.15
CA LEU A 47 3.33 -15.83 -6.18
C LEU A 47 3.95 -16.18 -7.54
N LEU A 48 3.29 -15.82 -8.65
CA LEU A 48 3.83 -16.01 -10.01
C LEU A 48 5.13 -15.22 -10.20
N CYS A 49 5.17 -13.97 -9.78
CA CYS A 49 6.39 -13.15 -9.82
C CYS A 49 7.50 -13.75 -8.93
N ALA A 50 7.18 -14.19 -7.72
CA ALA A 50 8.15 -14.82 -6.83
C ALA A 50 8.71 -16.12 -7.41
N ALA A 51 7.85 -16.92 -8.03
CA ALA A 51 8.20 -18.17 -8.70
C ALA A 51 8.83 -17.97 -10.10
N ALA A 52 9.08 -16.74 -10.55
CA ALA A 52 9.65 -16.47 -11.86
C ALA A 52 10.87 -17.35 -12.22
N PRO A 53 11.85 -17.59 -11.33
CA PRO A 53 12.99 -18.47 -11.64
C PRO A 53 12.62 -19.94 -11.87
N LEU A 54 11.45 -20.38 -11.39
CA LEU A 54 10.98 -21.77 -11.52
C LEU A 54 10.02 -21.94 -12.71
N VAL A 55 9.28 -20.89 -13.03
CA VAL A 55 8.22 -20.92 -14.06
C VAL A 55 8.75 -20.51 -15.43
N SER A 56 9.70 -19.56 -15.46
CA SER A 56 10.25 -19.07 -16.72
C SER A 56 11.37 -19.98 -17.23
N PRO A 57 11.27 -20.48 -18.47
CA PRO A 57 12.33 -21.25 -19.10
C PRO A 57 13.47 -20.37 -19.65
N TYR A 58 13.28 -19.04 -19.68
CA TYR A 58 14.22 -18.10 -20.27
C TYR A 58 14.92 -17.24 -19.21
N ASP A 59 16.14 -16.80 -19.54
CA ASP A 59 16.84 -15.76 -18.78
C ASP A 59 16.27 -14.38 -19.16
N PRO A 60 15.88 -13.54 -18.19
CA PRO A 60 15.27 -12.22 -18.45
C PRO A 60 16.17 -11.24 -19.20
N ASP A 61 17.49 -11.43 -19.14
CA ASP A 61 18.48 -10.50 -19.72
C ASP A 61 19.14 -11.04 -21.01
N ARG A 62 18.87 -12.30 -21.35
CA ARG A 62 19.46 -12.92 -22.55
C ARG A 62 18.86 -12.33 -23.83
N THR A 63 19.69 -11.64 -24.59
CA THR A 63 19.34 -11.08 -25.91
C THR A 63 19.39 -12.11 -27.00
N ARG A 64 18.42 -12.06 -27.92
CA ARG A 64 18.30 -12.95 -29.09
C ARG A 64 17.99 -12.16 -30.36
N LEU A 65 19.03 -11.63 -30.98
CA LEU A 65 18.89 -10.71 -32.13
C LEU A 65 18.17 -11.31 -33.36
N LEU A 66 17.94 -12.61 -33.37
CA LEU A 66 17.17 -13.28 -34.46
C LEU A 66 15.66 -13.33 -34.15
N GLU A 67 15.25 -13.01 -32.90
CA GLU A 67 13.87 -13.12 -32.41
C GLU A 67 13.31 -11.73 -32.02
N LEU A 68 13.74 -10.65 -32.73
CA LEU A 68 13.32 -9.27 -32.45
C LEU A 68 11.83 -9.09 -32.79
N TYR A 69 11.08 -8.52 -31.88
CA TYR A 69 9.67 -8.17 -32.08
C TYR A 69 8.80 -9.34 -32.55
N GLU A 70 9.10 -10.56 -32.13
CA GLU A 70 8.22 -11.68 -32.45
C GLU A 70 6.87 -11.52 -31.74
N PRO A 71 5.76 -11.72 -32.45
CA PRO A 71 4.43 -11.62 -31.85
C PRO A 71 4.18 -12.74 -30.84
N PRO A 72 3.18 -12.59 -29.97
CA PRO A 72 2.76 -13.64 -29.05
C PRO A 72 2.58 -14.99 -29.73
N SER A 73 3.24 -16.01 -29.19
CA SER A 73 3.29 -17.39 -29.72
C SER A 73 3.30 -18.41 -28.58
N LEU A 74 3.29 -19.70 -28.90
CA LEU A 74 3.41 -20.77 -27.89
C LEU A 74 4.80 -20.79 -27.22
N THR A 75 5.83 -20.37 -27.93
CA THR A 75 7.21 -20.27 -27.43
C THR A 75 7.41 -19.00 -26.63
N HIS A 76 6.81 -17.89 -27.07
CA HIS A 76 6.84 -16.57 -26.41
C HIS A 76 5.41 -16.08 -26.15
N PRO A 77 4.77 -16.46 -25.00
CA PRO A 77 3.34 -16.19 -24.75
C PRO A 77 2.94 -14.72 -24.84
N PHE A 78 3.86 -13.81 -24.54
CA PHE A 78 3.62 -12.35 -24.66
C PHE A 78 4.48 -11.72 -25.78
N GLY A 79 5.15 -12.54 -26.61
CA GLY A 79 6.07 -12.07 -27.64
C GLY A 79 7.45 -11.70 -27.09
N THR A 80 8.25 -11.05 -27.94
CA THR A 80 9.61 -10.59 -27.59
C THR A 80 9.72 -9.07 -27.71
N ASP A 81 10.77 -8.51 -27.10
CA ASP A 81 11.05 -7.08 -27.11
C ASP A 81 12.06 -6.66 -28.21
N ASP A 82 12.53 -5.43 -28.15
CA ASP A 82 13.50 -4.79 -29.04
C ASP A 82 14.88 -5.47 -29.08
N LEU A 83 15.18 -6.31 -28.11
CA LEU A 83 16.42 -7.10 -28.02
C LEU A 83 16.18 -8.61 -28.16
N GLY A 84 14.96 -9.01 -28.55
CA GLY A 84 14.57 -10.41 -28.66
C GLY A 84 14.46 -11.14 -27.32
N ARG A 85 14.27 -10.41 -26.23
CA ARG A 85 14.08 -10.99 -24.88
C ARG A 85 12.62 -11.40 -24.69
N ASP A 86 12.39 -12.55 -24.03
CA ASP A 86 11.03 -13.02 -23.75
C ASP A 86 10.28 -12.09 -22.80
N LEU A 87 9.16 -11.53 -23.28
CA LEU A 87 8.41 -10.53 -22.55
C LEU A 87 7.69 -11.10 -21.31
N ALA A 88 7.20 -12.35 -21.40
CA ALA A 88 6.53 -13.02 -20.27
C ALA A 88 7.50 -13.19 -19.09
N THR A 89 8.72 -13.66 -19.37
CA THR A 89 9.80 -13.75 -18.39
C THR A 89 10.09 -12.39 -17.75
N ARG A 90 10.29 -11.37 -18.57
CA ARG A 90 10.61 -10.01 -18.08
C ARG A 90 9.49 -9.42 -17.23
N ILE A 91 8.23 -9.68 -17.56
CA ILE A 91 7.08 -9.25 -16.76
C ILE A 91 7.08 -9.92 -15.39
N LEU A 92 7.36 -11.21 -15.29
CA LEU A 92 7.44 -11.89 -14.00
C LEU A 92 8.60 -11.37 -13.14
N TYR A 93 9.79 -11.23 -13.71
CA TYR A 93 10.94 -10.66 -12.99
C TYR A 93 10.74 -9.19 -12.66
N GLY A 94 10.19 -8.40 -13.58
CA GLY A 94 9.84 -6.99 -13.35
C GLY A 94 8.80 -6.80 -12.26
N GLY A 95 7.83 -7.73 -12.16
CA GLY A 95 6.84 -7.72 -11.10
C GLY A 95 7.44 -7.93 -9.71
N ARG A 96 8.49 -8.77 -9.57
CA ARG A 96 9.23 -8.89 -8.30
C ARG A 96 9.79 -7.54 -7.86
N VAL A 97 10.32 -6.80 -8.82
CA VAL A 97 10.93 -5.48 -8.54
C VAL A 97 9.85 -4.46 -8.23
N SER A 98 8.86 -4.26 -9.10
CA SER A 98 7.83 -3.24 -8.92
C SER A 98 6.97 -3.45 -7.68
N LEU A 99 6.58 -4.71 -7.37
CA LEU A 99 5.82 -5.03 -6.15
C LEU A 99 6.66 -4.84 -4.89
N SER A 100 7.94 -5.26 -4.89
CA SER A 100 8.81 -5.09 -3.73
C SER A 100 9.12 -3.61 -3.47
N VAL A 101 9.37 -2.81 -4.50
CA VAL A 101 9.57 -1.37 -4.36
C VAL A 101 8.33 -0.71 -3.77
N GLY A 102 7.13 -1.04 -4.29
CA GLY A 102 5.87 -0.52 -3.75
C GLY A 102 5.71 -0.80 -2.27
N LEU A 103 5.90 -2.06 -1.85
CA LEU A 103 5.74 -2.48 -0.45
C LEU A 103 6.81 -1.84 0.46
N LEU A 104 8.09 -1.89 0.07
CA LEU A 104 9.20 -1.37 0.87
C LEU A 104 9.15 0.15 1.01
N ALA A 105 8.82 0.88 -0.07
CA ALA A 105 8.69 2.34 -0.02
C ALA A 105 7.58 2.78 0.94
N VAL A 106 6.44 2.08 0.93
CA VAL A 106 5.35 2.35 1.88
C VAL A 106 5.73 2.00 3.30
N THR A 107 6.47 0.92 3.52
CA THR A 107 6.99 0.57 4.85
C THR A 107 7.84 1.69 5.43
N VAL A 108 8.74 2.27 4.63
CA VAL A 108 9.54 3.45 5.04
C VAL A 108 8.64 4.65 5.31
N ALA A 109 7.70 4.96 4.40
CA ALA A 109 6.80 6.11 4.54
C ALA A 109 5.90 6.00 5.78
N VAL A 110 5.32 4.84 6.04
CA VAL A 110 4.45 4.59 7.19
C VAL A 110 5.24 4.64 8.50
N SER A 111 6.44 4.08 8.52
CA SER A 111 7.30 4.11 9.72
C SER A 111 7.64 5.54 10.11
N ILE A 112 8.14 6.35 9.18
CA ILE A 112 8.48 7.76 9.41
C ILE A 112 7.21 8.57 9.72
N GLY A 113 6.17 8.42 8.91
CA GLY A 113 4.92 9.16 9.07
C GLY A 113 4.22 8.86 10.39
N THR A 114 4.22 7.59 10.81
CA THR A 114 3.68 7.19 12.12
C THR A 114 4.48 7.82 13.26
N LEU A 115 5.81 7.74 13.21
CA LEU A 115 6.66 8.35 14.25
C LEU A 115 6.41 9.85 14.38
N VAL A 116 6.44 10.58 13.26
CA VAL A 116 6.22 12.04 13.24
C VAL A 116 4.79 12.38 13.68
N GLY A 117 3.79 11.64 13.18
CA GLY A 117 2.39 11.84 13.54
C GLY A 117 2.09 11.58 15.02
N VAL A 118 2.69 10.54 15.60
CA VAL A 118 2.61 10.23 17.04
C VAL A 118 3.19 11.35 17.87
N LEU A 119 4.41 11.80 17.55
CA LEU A 119 5.07 12.88 18.31
C LEU A 119 4.27 14.17 18.23
N ALA A 120 3.82 14.58 17.05
CA ALA A 120 3.02 15.76 16.85
C ALA A 120 1.65 15.67 17.57
N GLY A 121 0.93 14.56 17.38
CA GLY A 121 -0.41 14.37 17.92
C GLY A 121 -0.47 14.20 19.44
N TYR A 122 0.49 13.48 20.01
CA TYR A 122 0.51 13.21 21.46
C TYR A 122 1.02 14.41 22.25
N TYR A 123 2.23 14.90 21.96
CA TYR A 123 2.84 15.98 22.72
C TYR A 123 2.21 17.35 22.42
N GLY A 124 1.79 17.59 21.16
CA GLY A 124 1.13 18.84 20.81
C GLY A 124 2.03 20.08 20.92
N ARG A 125 1.40 21.25 21.14
CA ARG A 125 2.08 22.53 21.39
C ARG A 125 3.19 22.83 20.35
N TRP A 126 4.39 23.21 20.82
CA TRP A 126 5.51 23.59 19.96
C TRP A 126 6.06 22.42 19.10
N ILE A 127 6.02 21.18 19.62
CA ILE A 127 6.45 19.98 18.85
C ILE A 127 5.54 19.79 17.65
N ASP A 128 4.24 19.87 17.86
CA ASP A 128 3.24 19.79 16.80
C ASP A 128 3.45 20.91 15.78
N SER A 129 3.59 22.16 16.24
CA SER A 129 3.79 23.31 15.34
C SER A 129 5.08 23.18 14.51
N LEU A 130 6.19 22.73 15.12
CA LEU A 130 7.45 22.56 14.42
C LEU A 130 7.37 21.45 13.36
N LEU A 131 6.88 20.26 13.77
CA LEU A 131 6.79 19.12 12.88
C LEU A 131 5.82 19.37 11.70
N MET A 132 4.66 19.99 11.99
CA MET A 132 3.69 20.29 10.93
C MET A 132 4.17 21.40 10.00
N ARG A 133 4.91 22.41 10.47
CA ARG A 133 5.54 23.40 9.59
C ARG A 133 6.58 22.75 8.66
N PHE A 134 7.34 21.78 9.18
CA PHE A 134 8.26 21.02 8.32
C PHE A 134 7.50 20.18 7.28
N VAL A 135 6.41 19.53 7.67
CA VAL A 135 5.53 18.80 6.73
C VAL A 135 4.95 19.75 5.68
N ASP A 136 4.49 20.93 6.09
CA ASP A 136 3.91 21.94 5.17
C ASP A 136 4.96 22.47 4.17
N MET A 137 6.19 22.71 4.65
CA MET A 137 7.31 23.09 3.79
C MET A 137 7.61 22.00 2.74
N MET A 138 7.62 20.72 3.14
CA MET A 138 7.83 19.62 2.22
C MET A 138 6.71 19.49 1.18
N TYR A 139 5.45 19.78 1.55
CA TYR A 139 4.33 19.81 0.62
C TYR A 139 4.36 20.98 -0.38
N SER A 140 5.12 22.05 -0.09
CA SER A 140 5.26 23.19 -1.01
C SER A 140 6.01 22.82 -2.29
N PHE A 141 6.76 21.73 -2.27
CA PHE A 141 7.46 21.23 -3.45
C PHE A 141 6.58 20.24 -4.23
N PRO A 142 6.44 20.41 -5.56
CA PRO A 142 5.74 19.42 -6.39
C PRO A 142 6.46 18.06 -6.30
N ARG A 143 5.76 17.04 -5.82
CA ARG A 143 6.35 15.70 -5.59
C ARG A 143 7.04 15.13 -6.83
N LEU A 144 6.40 15.24 -8.00
CA LEU A 144 6.97 14.72 -9.25
C LEU A 144 8.28 15.44 -9.60
N PHE A 145 8.37 16.75 -9.35
CA PHE A 145 9.60 17.51 -9.58
C PHE A 145 10.75 16.99 -8.69
N LEU A 146 10.49 16.76 -7.41
CA LEU A 146 11.50 16.19 -6.51
C LEU A 146 11.92 14.77 -6.95
N LEU A 147 10.98 13.95 -7.39
CA LEU A 147 11.28 12.61 -7.89
C LEU A 147 12.20 12.66 -9.12
N ILE A 148 11.92 13.55 -10.08
CA ILE A 148 12.75 13.78 -11.27
C ILE A 148 14.13 14.28 -10.86
N LEU A 149 14.20 15.25 -9.95
CA LEU A 149 15.46 15.82 -9.46
C LEU A 149 16.36 14.73 -8.84
N PHE A 150 15.81 13.89 -7.97
CA PHE A 150 16.55 12.76 -7.39
C PHE A 150 16.94 11.73 -8.45
N GLY A 151 16.07 11.46 -9.45
CA GLY A 151 16.37 10.57 -10.56
C GLY A 151 17.56 11.01 -11.38
N VAL A 152 17.64 12.31 -11.69
CA VAL A 152 18.78 12.91 -12.39
C VAL A 152 20.04 12.93 -11.53
N PHE A 153 19.89 13.25 -10.23
CA PHE A 153 21.03 13.36 -9.31
C PHE A 153 21.74 12.02 -9.09
N PHE A 154 20.96 10.94 -8.91
CA PHE A 154 21.51 9.61 -8.63
C PHE A 154 21.88 8.79 -9.87
N LYS A 155 21.70 9.29 -11.09
CA LYS A 155 22.11 8.67 -12.38
C LYS A 155 21.93 7.14 -12.41
N GLY A 156 20.67 6.69 -12.43
CA GLY A 156 20.36 5.26 -12.39
C GLY A 156 20.16 4.76 -10.95
N MET A 157 18.92 4.81 -10.49
CA MET A 157 18.59 4.40 -9.14
C MET A 157 18.64 2.89 -9.00
N THR A 158 19.36 2.41 -7.99
CA THR A 158 19.19 1.04 -7.50
C THR A 158 17.83 0.89 -6.82
N ILE A 159 17.37 -0.36 -6.67
CA ILE A 159 16.10 -0.65 -5.97
C ILE A 159 16.08 -0.01 -4.57
N GLY A 160 17.20 -0.07 -3.83
CA GLY A 160 17.30 0.52 -2.50
C GLY A 160 17.16 2.05 -2.51
N VAL A 161 17.79 2.73 -3.47
CA VAL A 161 17.70 4.21 -3.59
C VAL A 161 16.28 4.63 -3.92
N ILE A 162 15.61 3.96 -4.88
CA ILE A 162 14.23 4.32 -5.25
C ILE A 162 13.23 4.08 -4.10
N VAL A 163 13.42 3.01 -3.32
CA VAL A 163 12.63 2.73 -2.11
C VAL A 163 12.76 3.88 -1.09
N ILE A 164 14.00 4.31 -0.82
CA ILE A 164 14.27 5.39 0.14
C ILE A 164 13.68 6.72 -0.38
N VAL A 165 13.92 7.08 -1.65
CA VAL A 165 13.41 8.32 -2.24
C VAL A 165 11.88 8.36 -2.21
N LEU A 166 11.21 7.28 -2.66
CA LEU A 166 9.75 7.20 -2.63
C LEU A 166 9.21 7.25 -1.20
N GLY A 167 9.84 6.54 -0.26
CA GLY A 167 9.46 6.53 1.14
C GLY A 167 9.59 7.91 1.80
N LEU A 168 10.73 8.59 1.57
CA LEU A 168 11.01 9.93 2.08
C LEU A 168 10.12 11.02 1.48
N LEU A 169 9.51 10.79 0.33
CA LEU A 169 8.58 11.74 -0.29
C LEU A 169 7.10 11.36 -0.09
N SER A 170 6.80 10.32 0.69
CA SER A 170 5.43 9.84 0.90
C SER A 170 4.95 9.85 2.36
N TRP A 171 5.84 9.99 3.34
CA TRP A 171 5.51 9.91 4.76
C TRP A 171 4.61 11.05 5.29
N MET A 172 4.59 12.18 4.61
CA MET A 172 3.86 13.39 5.04
C MET A 172 2.35 13.15 5.19
N THR A 173 1.74 12.45 4.22
CA THR A 173 0.30 12.10 4.27
C THR A 173 -0.01 11.23 5.49
N THR A 174 0.81 10.21 5.74
CA THR A 174 0.67 9.33 6.90
C THR A 174 0.86 10.11 8.21
N SER A 175 1.81 11.06 8.28
CA SER A 175 2.04 11.84 9.49
C SER A 175 0.83 12.70 9.86
N ARG A 176 0.17 13.34 8.91
CA ARG A 176 -1.05 14.12 9.15
C ARG A 176 -2.21 13.22 9.59
N LEU A 177 -2.37 12.06 8.96
CA LEU A 177 -3.40 11.09 9.33
C LEU A 177 -3.22 10.59 10.77
N VAL A 178 -2.01 10.15 11.12
CA VAL A 178 -1.69 9.66 12.46
C VAL A 178 -1.83 10.76 13.50
N ARG A 179 -1.35 11.96 13.20
CA ARG A 179 -1.54 13.14 14.07
C ARG A 179 -3.03 13.39 14.38
N ALA A 180 -3.88 13.43 13.34
CA ALA A 180 -5.31 13.66 13.52
C ALA A 180 -5.96 12.58 14.37
N THR A 181 -5.61 11.31 14.14
CA THR A 181 -6.09 10.17 14.92
C THR A 181 -5.64 10.27 16.39
N PHE A 182 -4.37 10.59 16.64
CA PHE A 182 -3.84 10.77 18.00
C PHE A 182 -4.51 11.93 18.75
N LEU A 183 -4.74 13.06 18.08
CA LEU A 183 -5.47 14.19 18.66
C LEU A 183 -6.90 13.82 19.06
N SER A 184 -7.57 12.96 18.31
CA SER A 184 -8.93 12.51 18.63
C SER A 184 -8.96 11.49 19.77
N LEU A 185 -7.93 10.63 19.87
CA LEU A 185 -7.90 9.54 20.84
C LEU A 185 -7.32 9.93 22.18
N LYS A 186 -6.39 10.90 22.25
CA LYS A 186 -5.68 11.26 23.48
C LYS A 186 -6.56 11.82 24.60
N ASN A 187 -7.76 12.31 24.26
CA ASN A 187 -8.73 12.87 25.20
C ASN A 187 -9.92 11.92 25.45
N ARG A 188 -9.78 10.63 25.09
CA ARG A 188 -10.81 9.64 25.36
C ARG A 188 -10.70 9.11 26.80
N GLU A 189 -11.83 8.71 27.36
CA GLU A 189 -11.98 8.23 28.75
C GLU A 189 -10.97 7.13 29.12
N PHE A 190 -10.70 6.18 28.22
CA PHE A 190 -9.75 5.11 28.49
C PHE A 190 -8.30 5.61 28.62
N VAL A 191 -7.94 6.73 27.97
CA VAL A 191 -6.62 7.36 28.09
C VAL A 191 -6.55 8.14 29.41
N GLU A 192 -7.62 8.83 29.78
CA GLU A 192 -7.71 9.55 31.07
C GLU A 192 -7.64 8.56 32.24
N ALA A 193 -8.38 7.46 32.18
CA ALA A 193 -8.30 6.39 33.18
C ALA A 193 -6.86 5.84 33.29
N ALA A 194 -6.16 5.60 32.18
CA ALA A 194 -4.76 5.15 32.19
C ALA A 194 -3.83 6.18 32.87
N ARG A 195 -4.07 7.49 32.68
CA ARG A 195 -3.32 8.55 33.37
C ARG A 195 -3.59 8.57 34.87
N CYS A 196 -4.87 8.43 35.29
CA CYS A 196 -5.26 8.42 36.69
C CYS A 196 -4.56 7.28 37.47
N ILE A 197 -4.32 6.15 36.87
CA ILE A 197 -3.58 5.01 37.47
C ILE A 197 -2.06 5.13 37.33
N GLY A 198 -1.53 6.27 36.83
CA GLY A 198 -0.09 6.56 36.78
C GLY A 198 0.64 5.95 35.58
N ALA A 199 -0.05 5.62 34.47
CA ALA A 199 0.62 5.11 33.27
C ALA A 199 1.54 6.18 32.65
N SER A 200 2.79 5.79 32.31
CA SER A 200 3.73 6.66 31.60
C SER A 200 3.28 6.97 30.17
N ASP A 201 3.72 8.10 29.61
CA ASP A 201 3.41 8.52 28.23
C ASP A 201 3.72 7.44 27.21
N ARG A 202 4.89 6.80 27.31
CA ARG A 202 5.28 5.68 26.43
C ARG A 202 4.26 4.53 26.48
N ARG A 203 3.79 4.20 27.69
CA ARG A 203 2.79 3.13 27.88
C ARG A 203 1.45 3.53 27.28
N ILE A 204 1.02 4.78 27.46
CA ILE A 204 -0.21 5.34 26.88
C ILE A 204 -0.13 5.30 25.34
N ILE A 205 0.96 5.81 24.76
CA ILE A 205 1.16 5.82 23.30
C ILE A 205 1.11 4.40 22.73
N VAL A 206 1.99 3.52 23.23
CA VAL A 206 2.22 2.21 22.58
C VAL A 206 1.11 1.21 22.90
N ARG A 207 0.51 1.26 24.10
CA ARG A 207 -0.43 0.22 24.53
C ARG A 207 -1.90 0.65 24.45
N HIS A 208 -2.17 1.95 24.40
CA HIS A 208 -3.55 2.45 24.41
C HIS A 208 -3.92 3.21 23.12
N ILE A 209 -3.10 4.16 22.63
CA ILE A 209 -3.48 4.99 21.49
C ILE A 209 -3.08 4.32 20.17
N LEU A 210 -1.83 3.89 20.02
CA LEU A 210 -1.31 3.35 18.75
C LEU A 210 -2.10 2.14 18.25
N PRO A 211 -2.46 1.13 19.09
CA PRO A 211 -3.28 -0.01 18.62
C PRO A 211 -4.65 0.42 18.09
N ASN A 212 -5.26 1.44 18.71
CA ASN A 212 -6.53 2.00 18.26
C ASN A 212 -6.41 2.89 17.01
N SER A 213 -5.18 3.25 16.63
CA SER A 213 -4.86 4.02 15.43
C SER A 213 -4.48 3.12 14.25
N LEU A 214 -4.32 1.81 14.44
CA LEU A 214 -3.84 0.90 13.39
C LEU A 214 -4.79 0.81 12.20
N ALA A 215 -6.10 0.83 12.44
CA ALA A 215 -7.09 0.71 11.37
C ALA A 215 -6.89 1.75 10.24
N PRO A 216 -6.91 3.06 10.51
CA PRO A 216 -6.66 4.06 9.47
C PRO A 216 -5.22 3.99 8.89
N ILE A 217 -4.23 3.58 9.69
CA ILE A 217 -2.84 3.43 9.22
C ILE A 217 -2.74 2.28 8.21
N ILE A 218 -3.36 1.14 8.48
CA ILE A 218 -3.36 -0.04 7.58
C ILE A 218 -4.03 0.32 6.24
N VAL A 219 -5.17 1.00 6.28
CA VAL A 219 -5.87 1.45 5.07
C VAL A 219 -4.98 2.40 4.26
N ALA A 220 -4.39 3.40 4.90
CA ALA A 220 -3.48 4.35 4.24
C ALA A 220 -2.24 3.66 3.68
N ALA A 221 -1.66 2.69 4.40
CA ALA A 221 -0.54 1.89 3.94
C ALA A 221 -0.91 1.09 2.68
N THR A 222 -2.06 0.40 2.69
CA THR A 222 -2.50 -0.40 1.55
C THR A 222 -2.65 0.45 0.29
N LEU A 223 -3.39 1.57 0.37
CA LEU A 223 -3.54 2.49 -0.75
C LEU A 223 -2.21 3.14 -1.16
N GLY A 224 -1.32 3.35 -0.20
CA GLY A 224 0.03 3.84 -0.43
C GLY A 224 0.87 2.94 -1.33
N VAL A 225 0.69 1.59 -1.26
CA VAL A 225 1.41 0.65 -2.13
C VAL A 225 1.03 0.86 -3.60
N ALA A 226 -0.24 1.04 -3.91
CA ALA A 226 -0.69 1.35 -5.27
C ALA A 226 -0.06 2.65 -5.79
N ALA A 227 -0.07 3.70 -4.96
CA ALA A 227 0.55 4.99 -5.30
C ALA A 227 2.07 4.89 -5.49
N ALA A 228 2.76 4.04 -4.71
CA ALA A 228 4.19 3.83 -4.84
C ALA A 228 4.56 3.05 -6.11
N ILE A 229 3.77 2.03 -6.50
CA ILE A 229 3.95 1.30 -7.76
C ILE A 229 3.78 2.25 -8.95
N ILE A 230 2.75 3.10 -8.95
CA ILE A 230 2.55 4.09 -10.02
C ILE A 230 3.73 5.08 -10.06
N ALA A 231 4.22 5.56 -8.91
CA ALA A 231 5.33 6.50 -8.86
C ALA A 231 6.65 5.87 -9.34
N GLU A 232 6.95 4.62 -8.95
CA GLU A 232 8.09 3.85 -9.47
C GLU A 232 7.98 3.70 -10.98
N SER A 233 6.81 3.24 -11.46
CA SER A 233 6.58 3.01 -12.89
C SER A 233 6.71 4.30 -13.69
N THR A 234 6.23 5.42 -13.17
CA THR A 234 6.38 6.75 -13.80
C THR A 234 7.84 7.16 -13.90
N LEU A 235 8.63 7.02 -12.83
CA LEU A 235 10.06 7.34 -12.86
C LEU A 235 10.84 6.43 -13.81
N SER A 236 10.57 5.14 -13.77
CA SER A 236 11.22 4.16 -14.63
C SER A 236 10.82 4.37 -16.10
N PHE A 237 9.55 4.71 -16.37
CA PHE A 237 9.07 5.11 -17.69
C PHE A 237 9.78 6.36 -18.23
N LEU A 238 10.08 7.34 -17.38
CA LEU A 238 10.86 8.53 -17.77
C LEU A 238 12.37 8.26 -17.90
N GLY A 239 12.82 7.02 -17.71
CA GLY A 239 14.24 6.67 -17.76
C GLY A 239 15.05 7.13 -16.54
N LEU A 240 14.37 7.54 -15.45
CA LEU A 240 14.99 8.07 -14.24
C LEU A 240 14.91 7.09 -13.05
N GLY A 241 14.19 5.98 -13.20
CA GLY A 241 14.03 4.96 -12.18
C GLY A 241 15.05 3.83 -12.30
N ILE A 242 14.54 2.59 -12.23
CA ILE A 242 15.34 1.36 -12.32
C ILE A 242 15.88 1.23 -13.75
N GLN A 243 17.20 1.06 -13.85
CA GLN A 243 17.89 0.99 -15.13
C GLN A 243 18.06 -0.45 -15.60
N PRO A 244 18.09 -0.67 -16.94
CA PRO A 244 18.52 -1.95 -17.50
C PRO A 244 19.90 -2.39 -16.94
N PRO A 245 20.17 -3.70 -16.85
CA PRO A 245 19.36 -4.79 -17.38
C PRO A 245 18.15 -5.16 -16.52
N THR A 246 18.11 -4.77 -15.23
CA THR A 246 17.06 -5.16 -14.28
C THR A 246 15.68 -4.75 -14.81
N PRO A 247 14.75 -5.70 -15.06
CA PRO A 247 13.42 -5.36 -15.50
C PRO A 247 12.56 -4.77 -14.35
N SER A 248 11.74 -3.77 -14.66
CA SER A 248 10.57 -3.37 -13.90
C SER A 248 9.43 -3.09 -14.87
N TRP A 249 8.19 -3.15 -14.42
CA TRP A 249 7.06 -2.87 -15.31
C TRP A 249 7.13 -1.45 -15.91
N GLY A 250 7.67 -0.50 -15.14
CA GLY A 250 7.84 0.88 -15.58
C GLY A 250 8.91 1.06 -16.67
N ASN A 251 10.10 0.45 -16.49
CA ASN A 251 11.16 0.59 -17.51
C ASN A 251 10.87 -0.18 -18.79
N MET A 252 10.08 -1.25 -18.73
CA MET A 252 9.59 -1.94 -19.94
C MET A 252 8.70 -1.03 -20.78
N LEU A 253 7.90 -0.15 -20.16
CA LEU A 253 7.09 0.83 -20.89
C LEU A 253 7.93 1.94 -21.53
N ASN A 254 9.08 2.32 -20.95
CA ASN A 254 9.99 3.30 -21.56
C ASN A 254 10.43 2.88 -22.97
N HIS A 255 10.90 1.65 -23.10
CA HIS A 255 11.31 1.09 -24.38
C HIS A 255 10.14 0.91 -25.36
N ALA A 256 8.94 0.69 -24.86
CA ALA A 256 7.77 0.47 -25.70
C ALA A 256 7.31 1.72 -26.47
N THR A 257 7.67 2.93 -26.03
CA THR A 257 7.19 4.18 -26.65
C THR A 257 7.63 4.36 -28.10
N THR A 258 8.82 3.90 -28.44
CA THR A 258 9.38 3.99 -29.81
C THR A 258 8.85 2.90 -30.74
N ASP A 259 8.50 1.75 -30.19
CA ASP A 259 8.25 0.53 -30.96
C ASP A 259 6.78 0.08 -30.92
N MET A 260 5.90 0.87 -30.26
CA MET A 260 4.47 0.56 -30.09
C MET A 260 3.73 0.33 -31.41
N ALA A 261 4.15 1.02 -32.50
CA ALA A 261 3.55 0.83 -33.83
C ALA A 261 3.90 -0.52 -34.46
N LYS A 262 5.05 -1.10 -34.12
CA LYS A 262 5.52 -2.40 -34.65
C LYS A 262 5.10 -3.57 -33.75
N ALA A 263 5.18 -3.36 -32.43
CA ALA A 263 5.02 -4.38 -31.42
C ALA A 263 4.18 -3.86 -30.23
N PRO A 264 2.86 -3.69 -30.40
CA PRO A 264 2.00 -3.12 -29.37
C PRO A 264 1.98 -3.92 -28.05
N TRP A 265 2.26 -5.21 -28.09
CA TRP A 265 2.32 -6.09 -26.92
C TRP A 265 3.38 -5.65 -25.91
N ILE A 266 4.47 -5.01 -26.36
CA ILE A 266 5.54 -4.51 -25.46
C ILE A 266 5.03 -3.45 -24.48
N ALA A 267 4.02 -2.67 -24.88
CA ALA A 267 3.37 -1.68 -24.01
C ALA A 267 2.15 -2.27 -23.28
N ILE A 268 1.33 -3.05 -23.98
CA ILE A 268 0.05 -3.55 -23.46
C ILE A 268 0.28 -4.44 -22.23
N PHE A 269 1.19 -5.41 -22.30
CA PHE A 269 1.36 -6.35 -21.19
C PHE A 269 1.92 -5.71 -19.92
N PRO A 270 3.03 -4.96 -19.92
CA PRO A 270 3.49 -4.30 -18.69
C PRO A 270 2.45 -3.33 -18.12
N GLY A 271 1.78 -2.55 -18.99
CA GLY A 271 0.70 -1.66 -18.59
C GLY A 271 -0.47 -2.39 -17.94
N PHE A 272 -0.87 -3.54 -18.51
CA PHE A 272 -1.92 -4.38 -17.94
C PHE A 272 -1.54 -4.93 -16.55
N PHE A 273 -0.29 -5.35 -16.34
CA PHE A 273 0.15 -5.86 -15.03
C PHE A 273 0.24 -4.75 -13.97
N ILE A 274 0.66 -3.53 -14.35
CA ILE A 274 0.57 -2.36 -13.46
C ILE A 274 -0.89 -2.09 -13.08
N PHE A 275 -1.78 -2.00 -14.08
CA PHE A 275 -3.21 -1.80 -13.87
C PHE A 275 -3.81 -2.86 -12.94
N LEU A 276 -3.54 -4.14 -13.21
CA LEU A 276 -4.06 -5.26 -12.44
C LEU A 276 -3.61 -5.20 -10.96
N ALA A 277 -2.33 -4.91 -10.72
CA ALA A 277 -1.79 -4.77 -9.36
C ALA A 277 -2.42 -3.57 -8.64
N VAL A 278 -2.48 -2.41 -9.28
CA VAL A 278 -3.02 -1.18 -8.70
C VAL A 278 -4.51 -1.31 -8.36
N VAL A 279 -5.32 -1.83 -9.28
CA VAL A 279 -6.76 -2.06 -9.05
C VAL A 279 -6.98 -3.07 -7.93
N SER A 280 -6.23 -4.17 -7.93
CA SER A 280 -6.32 -5.19 -6.87
C SER A 280 -6.00 -4.59 -5.49
N ILE A 281 -4.94 -3.79 -5.38
CA ILE A 281 -4.56 -3.13 -4.12
C ILE A 281 -5.63 -2.11 -3.69
N ASN A 282 -6.21 -1.35 -4.61
CA ASN A 282 -7.29 -0.41 -4.29
C ASN A 282 -8.54 -1.14 -3.78
N PHE A 283 -8.95 -2.23 -4.40
CA PHE A 283 -10.07 -3.04 -3.90
C PHE A 283 -9.81 -3.61 -2.50
N ILE A 284 -8.57 -4.03 -2.23
CA ILE A 284 -8.18 -4.46 -0.87
C ILE A 284 -8.26 -3.29 0.10
N GLY A 285 -7.77 -2.11 -0.28
CA GLY A 285 -7.80 -0.90 0.54
C GLY A 285 -9.22 -0.46 0.90
N ASP A 286 -10.13 -0.48 -0.09
CA ASP A 286 -11.55 -0.15 0.12
C ASP A 286 -12.22 -1.18 1.04
N GLY A 287 -11.99 -2.48 0.81
CA GLY A 287 -12.52 -3.53 1.67
C GLY A 287 -11.98 -3.48 3.11
N LEU A 288 -10.71 -3.11 3.29
CA LEU A 288 -10.13 -2.89 4.63
C LEU A 288 -10.74 -1.66 5.30
N ARG A 289 -10.98 -0.59 4.55
CA ARG A 289 -11.64 0.62 5.05
C ARG A 289 -13.04 0.30 5.57
N ASP A 290 -13.85 -0.40 4.77
CA ASP A 290 -15.22 -0.78 5.14
C ASP A 290 -15.23 -1.77 6.33
N ALA A 291 -14.30 -2.71 6.34
CA ALA A 291 -14.19 -3.70 7.40
C ALA A 291 -13.79 -3.10 8.75
N LEU A 292 -12.94 -2.08 8.74
CA LEU A 292 -12.37 -1.45 9.93
C LEU A 292 -13.14 -0.19 10.38
N ASP A 293 -14.19 0.25 9.63
CA ASP A 293 -15.00 1.41 10.03
C ASP A 293 -15.94 1.02 11.20
N PRO A 294 -15.80 1.67 12.38
CA PRO A 294 -16.64 1.38 13.54
C PRO A 294 -18.10 1.83 13.40
N ARG A 295 -18.41 2.71 12.42
CA ARG A 295 -19.76 3.31 12.27
C ARG A 295 -20.81 2.34 11.76
N HIS A 296 -20.41 1.27 11.07
CA HIS A 296 -21.33 0.24 10.57
C HIS A 296 -21.88 -0.71 11.65
N VAL A 297 -21.45 -0.59 12.90
CA VAL A 297 -21.98 -1.41 14.03
C VAL A 297 -23.40 -1.00 14.42
N VAL A 298 -23.84 0.22 14.12
CA VAL A 298 -25.09 0.80 14.62
C VAL A 298 -26.31 0.44 13.76
N HIS A 299 -26.16 -0.06 12.55
CA HIS A 299 -27.30 -0.30 11.62
C HIS A 299 -27.74 -1.77 11.47
N SER A 300 -27.12 -2.71 12.17
CA SER A 300 -27.49 -4.15 12.11
C SER A 300 -28.36 -4.64 13.29
N SER A 301 -28.90 -3.73 14.09
CA SER A 301 -29.77 -4.04 15.25
C SER A 301 -31.22 -3.58 15.06
N HIS A 302 -31.76 -3.69 13.82
CA HIS A 302 -33.21 -3.57 13.58
C HIS A 302 -33.72 -4.75 12.81
#